data_806733df81e29449b4a59b8e709a9537
#
_entry.id   806733df81e29449b4a59b8e709a9537
#
_cell.length_a   1.000
_cell.length_b   1.000
_cell.length_c   1.000
_cell.angle_alpha   90.00
_cell.angle_beta   90.00
_cell.angle_gamma   90.00
#
_symmetry.space_group_name_H-M   'P 1'
#
loop_
_entity.id
_entity.type
_entity.pdbx_description
1 polymer ?
#
loop_
_entity_poly.entity_id
_entity_poly.type
_entity_poly.pdbx_seq_one_letter_code
_entity_poly.pdbx_strand_id
1 'polypeptide(L)'
;MNKTRLMRFCLGLSMLLLIILGGRAVFAAAPLGNGPVTCTDGMAGEYPCAGVDLISHLPLAAIGAEDGTVMGNDHWGWTDTLTGKEYVLFGLTNGVSFIDISDPENPIYLGKLPSHTGASVYRDVKVYQNVAYIVADNIPGHGLQMFDLTQLRTVVNPPVTFTETAHYAEIGAAHTLWINQETGYLYAVIRSTDSSCNAGVQILNLQNPTSPSQAGCIDEGEAPISTAECLVYDGPDHDYHGHEICFLASDDNVSIADVTNKAAPTIIKRFTYQGIMRAHQGSLTEDLTYWLMADMHDEMHHGHNTRTYAFDITDLDNPVVLGHYQMNTSAMDHSLFIIGDHVYEANLRAGLQIFDISNLPSTNFVPVGYFDVSPESNSTSMNGAWSVYPWWDDNVVTISDTDRGLFVTRFVFSPTDVNLSSFGGNSTTWVLYLLPLSAMALLGLFLARRLRPLQNQ
;
A
#
# COMPACT_ATOMS: atom_id res chain seq x y z
N MET A 1 27.01 24.71 70.10
CA MET A 1 26.56 23.90 68.92
C MET A 1 27.76 23.22 68.34
N ASN A 2 27.80 21.90 68.30
CA ASN A 2 28.96 21.10 68.09
C ASN A 2 29.26 21.04 66.57
N LYS A 3 30.48 21.38 66.16
CA LYS A 3 30.90 21.44 64.74
C LYS A 3 30.64 20.14 63.96
N THR A 4 30.54 19.00 64.64
CA THR A 4 30.23 17.70 64.07
C THR A 4 28.75 17.54 63.63
N ARG A 5 27.80 18.30 64.16
CA ARG A 5 26.39 18.25 63.69
C ARG A 5 26.17 19.09 62.44
N LEU A 6 26.95 20.16 62.26
CA LEU A 6 26.82 21.01 61.06
C LEU A 6 27.38 20.33 59.82
N MET A 7 28.45 19.52 59.97
CA MET A 7 29.09 18.79 58.86
C MET A 7 28.24 17.62 58.35
N ARG A 8 27.41 16.99 59.23
CA ARG A 8 26.47 15.91 58.83
C ARG A 8 25.22 16.48 58.13
N PHE A 9 24.85 17.71 58.40
CA PHE A 9 23.71 18.39 57.78
C PHE A 9 24.09 18.86 56.36
N CYS A 10 25.27 19.34 56.12
CA CYS A 10 25.79 19.74 54.82
C CYS A 10 26.03 18.54 53.89
N LEU A 11 26.49 17.37 54.40
CA LEU A 11 26.63 16.15 53.58
C LEU A 11 25.28 15.53 53.18
N GLY A 12 24.28 15.60 54.05
CA GLY A 12 22.92 15.12 53.74
C GLY A 12 22.22 15.96 52.67
N LEU A 13 22.45 17.29 52.67
CA LEU A 13 21.83 18.19 51.67
C LEU A 13 22.54 18.08 50.30
N SER A 14 23.84 17.82 50.26
CA SER A 14 24.58 17.63 49.03
C SER A 14 24.23 16.29 48.35
N MET A 15 23.87 15.25 49.13
CA MET A 15 23.45 13.97 48.57
C MET A 15 21.97 14.01 48.08
N LEU A 16 21.12 14.87 48.66
CA LEU A 16 19.76 15.06 48.23
C LEU A 16 19.67 15.93 46.96
N LEU A 17 20.62 16.85 46.72
CA LEU A 17 20.67 17.68 45.52
C LEU A 17 21.25 16.94 44.31
N LEU A 18 22.01 15.86 44.48
CA LEU A 18 22.54 15.05 43.41
C LEU A 18 21.52 14.03 42.85
N ILE A 19 20.42 13.77 43.59
CA ILE A 19 19.35 12.86 43.15
C ILE A 19 18.30 13.59 42.28
N ILE A 20 18.24 14.93 42.33
CA ILE A 20 17.26 15.75 41.58
C ILE A 20 17.80 16.15 40.17
N LEU A 21 19.10 16.01 39.95
CA LEU A 21 19.76 16.24 38.66
C LEU A 21 20.01 14.96 37.86
N GLY A 22 19.37 13.84 38.22
CA GLY A 22 19.25 12.68 37.38
C GLY A 22 18.44 13.06 36.14
N GLY A 23 19.12 13.63 35.14
CA GLY A 23 18.54 13.88 33.83
C GLY A 23 17.82 12.60 33.40
N ARG A 24 16.55 12.70 33.04
CA ARG A 24 15.90 11.69 32.22
C ARG A 24 16.82 11.53 31.02
N ALA A 25 17.57 10.44 30.97
CA ALA A 25 18.17 10.00 29.74
C ALA A 25 16.99 9.89 28.77
N VAL A 26 16.89 10.83 27.85
CA VAL A 26 16.12 10.64 26.63
C VAL A 26 16.84 9.48 25.98
N PHE A 27 16.30 8.29 26.17
CA PHE A 27 16.67 7.17 25.32
C PHE A 27 16.22 7.62 23.94
N ALA A 28 17.17 8.11 23.15
CA ALA A 28 17.00 8.08 21.70
C ALA A 28 16.55 6.65 21.41
N ALA A 29 15.38 6.49 20.81
CA ALA A 29 14.94 5.18 20.35
C ALA A 29 16.11 4.57 19.60
N ALA A 30 16.52 3.36 20.02
CA ALA A 30 17.55 2.65 19.29
C ALA A 30 17.09 2.56 17.83
N PRO A 31 17.99 2.67 16.84
CA PRO A 31 17.61 2.50 15.45
C PRO A 31 16.83 1.18 15.33
N LEU A 32 15.60 1.27 14.86
CA LEU A 32 14.66 0.18 14.73
C LEU A 32 15.06 -0.60 13.47
N GLY A 33 15.96 -1.55 13.59
CA GLY A 33 16.34 -2.45 12.51
C GLY A 33 17.84 -2.68 12.45
N ASN A 34 18.22 -3.91 12.11
CA ASN A 34 19.52 -4.16 11.52
C ASN A 34 19.53 -3.43 10.18
N GLY A 35 20.55 -2.62 9.87
CA GLY A 35 20.62 -1.88 8.60
C GLY A 35 20.40 -2.76 7.36
N PRO A 36 20.47 -2.19 6.14
CA PRO A 36 20.12 -2.90 4.91
C PRO A 36 20.78 -4.26 4.78
N VAL A 37 20.01 -5.29 4.43
CA VAL A 37 20.50 -6.66 4.19
C VAL A 37 20.17 -7.04 2.76
N THR A 38 21.21 -7.12 1.94
CA THR A 38 21.08 -7.57 0.55
C THR A 38 20.63 -9.02 0.50
N CYS A 39 19.71 -9.34 -0.39
CA CYS A 39 19.31 -10.69 -0.70
C CYS A 39 20.45 -11.46 -1.39
N THR A 40 21.13 -12.31 -0.64
CA THR A 40 22.28 -13.07 -1.11
C THR A 40 22.06 -14.55 -0.84
N ASP A 41 22.30 -15.38 -1.85
CA ASP A 41 22.09 -16.84 -1.77
C ASP A 41 20.67 -17.24 -1.33
N GLY A 42 19.66 -16.41 -1.74
CA GLY A 42 18.24 -16.65 -1.44
C GLY A 42 17.78 -16.20 -0.06
N MET A 43 18.59 -15.42 0.65
CA MET A 43 18.27 -14.94 2.01
C MET A 43 18.62 -13.47 2.21
N ALA A 44 17.75 -12.72 2.91
CA ALA A 44 18.05 -11.43 3.50
C ALA A 44 17.90 -11.55 5.03
N GLY A 45 18.98 -11.87 5.72
CA GLY A 45 18.94 -12.22 7.13
C GLY A 45 18.25 -13.56 7.36
N GLU A 46 17.13 -13.56 8.08
CA GLU A 46 16.31 -14.75 8.32
C GLU A 46 15.20 -14.95 7.27
N TYR A 47 15.01 -14.00 6.36
CA TYR A 47 13.90 -13.97 5.39
C TYR A 47 14.34 -14.51 4.02
N PRO A 48 13.68 -15.55 3.49
CA PRO A 48 13.88 -16.01 2.12
C PRO A 48 13.52 -14.91 1.12
N CYS A 49 14.32 -14.75 0.07
CA CYS A 49 14.13 -13.70 -0.90
C CYS A 49 14.72 -14.04 -2.28
N ALA A 50 14.28 -13.32 -3.30
CA ALA A 50 14.96 -13.19 -4.58
C ALA A 50 14.64 -11.81 -5.18
N GLY A 51 15.66 -11.10 -5.70
CA GLY A 51 15.46 -9.81 -6.32
C GLY A 51 14.89 -8.72 -5.41
N VAL A 52 14.82 -8.95 -4.08
CA VAL A 52 14.27 -7.99 -3.10
C VAL A 52 15.18 -7.94 -1.87
N ASP A 53 15.75 -6.78 -1.61
CA ASP A 53 16.58 -6.51 -0.44
C ASP A 53 15.71 -6.04 0.74
N LEU A 54 16.10 -6.41 1.97
CA LEU A 54 15.54 -5.82 3.19
C LEU A 54 16.28 -4.52 3.51
N ILE A 55 15.57 -3.41 3.56
CA ILE A 55 16.16 -2.11 3.95
C ILE A 55 16.05 -1.91 5.46
N SER A 56 14.84 -2.09 6.02
CA SER A 56 14.61 -2.03 7.46
C SER A 56 13.37 -2.82 7.85
N HIS A 57 13.26 -3.18 9.13
CA HIS A 57 12.11 -3.86 9.70
C HIS A 57 11.74 -3.24 11.05
N LEU A 58 10.49 -2.87 11.20
CA LEU A 58 9.92 -2.29 12.42
C LEU A 58 8.91 -3.27 13.01
N PRO A 59 9.27 -4.02 14.07
CA PRO A 59 8.32 -4.91 14.71
C PRO A 59 7.14 -4.14 15.31
N LEU A 60 5.98 -4.78 15.43
CA LEU A 60 4.73 -4.18 15.93
C LEU A 60 4.93 -3.39 17.23
N ALA A 61 5.69 -3.94 18.18
CA ALA A 61 5.99 -3.27 19.45
C ALA A 61 6.74 -1.95 19.29
N ALA A 62 7.49 -1.76 18.20
CA ALA A 62 8.24 -0.55 17.92
C ALA A 62 7.37 0.54 17.24
N ILE A 63 6.21 0.18 16.72
CA ILE A 63 5.31 1.08 15.99
C ILE A 63 3.94 1.23 16.67
N GLY A 64 3.88 1.07 17.99
CA GLY A 64 2.71 1.43 18.80
C GLY A 64 1.72 0.30 19.09
N ALA A 65 2.11 -0.96 18.89
CA ALA A 65 1.39 -2.09 19.47
C ALA A 65 1.80 -2.21 20.95
N GLU A 66 0.89 -1.87 21.84
CA GLU A 66 1.19 -1.78 23.29
C GLU A 66 1.33 -3.15 23.95
N ASP A 67 0.71 -4.17 23.37
CA ASP A 67 0.76 -5.54 23.86
C ASP A 67 0.65 -6.55 22.72
N GLY A 68 0.81 -7.82 23.03
CA GLY A 68 0.78 -8.92 22.06
C GLY A 68 -0.60 -9.26 21.48
N THR A 69 -1.65 -8.50 21.80
CA THR A 69 -2.98 -8.65 21.20
C THR A 69 -3.22 -7.68 20.05
N VAL A 70 -2.37 -6.66 19.91
CA VAL A 70 -2.44 -5.68 18.83
C VAL A 70 -1.72 -6.25 17.62
N MET A 71 -2.45 -6.38 16.53
CA MET A 71 -1.96 -6.90 15.24
C MET A 71 -1.84 -5.79 14.21
N GLY A 72 -1.02 -6.02 13.20
CA GLY A 72 -0.95 -5.22 11.98
C GLY A 72 -2.18 -5.38 11.10
N ASN A 73 -2.39 -4.45 10.20
CA ASN A 73 -3.49 -4.41 9.24
C ASN A 73 -3.03 -3.77 7.93
N ASP A 74 -3.96 -3.28 7.10
CA ASP A 74 -3.63 -2.55 5.89
C ASP A 74 -2.75 -1.32 6.18
N HIS A 75 -2.02 -0.89 5.18
CA HIS A 75 -1.23 0.34 5.24
C HIS A 75 -1.33 1.12 3.93
N TRP A 76 -1.00 2.41 4.01
CA TRP A 76 -0.93 3.29 2.86
C TRP A 76 0.25 4.24 2.96
N GLY A 77 0.65 4.81 1.82
CA GLY A 77 1.69 5.81 1.74
C GLY A 77 1.16 7.24 1.64
N TRP A 78 1.95 8.18 2.14
CA TRP A 78 1.75 9.60 1.89
C TRP A 78 3.10 10.29 1.68
N THR A 79 3.27 10.89 0.51
CA THR A 79 4.39 11.78 0.23
C THR A 79 3.92 13.22 0.43
N ASP A 80 4.54 13.92 1.36
CA ASP A 80 4.26 15.34 1.61
C ASP A 80 4.85 16.20 0.50
N THR A 81 4.01 16.70 -0.38
CA THR A 81 4.43 17.52 -1.54
C THR A 81 5.13 18.83 -1.15
N LEU A 82 4.95 19.31 0.09
CA LEU A 82 5.61 20.52 0.57
C LEU A 82 7.05 20.26 1.03
N THR A 83 7.30 19.13 1.68
CA THR A 83 8.61 18.82 2.29
C THR A 83 9.38 17.73 1.55
N GLY A 84 8.74 16.99 0.66
CA GLY A 84 9.27 15.79 -0.01
C GLY A 84 9.45 14.60 0.93
N LYS A 85 8.90 14.66 2.15
CA LYS A 85 8.97 13.56 3.11
C LYS A 85 7.95 12.48 2.81
N GLU A 86 8.34 11.24 3.10
CA GLU A 86 7.54 10.04 2.88
C GLU A 86 7.12 9.40 4.20
N TYR A 87 5.84 9.04 4.30
CA TYR A 87 5.25 8.51 5.53
C TYR A 87 4.41 7.27 5.24
N VAL A 88 4.63 6.23 6.04
CA VAL A 88 3.73 5.06 6.10
C VAL A 88 2.66 5.32 7.16
N LEU A 89 1.41 5.11 6.76
CA LEU A 89 0.23 5.06 7.61
C LEU A 89 -0.08 3.59 7.86
N PHE A 90 0.35 3.06 8.99
CA PHE A 90 0.28 1.63 9.30
C PHE A 90 -0.92 1.33 10.19
N GLY A 91 -1.90 0.60 9.66
CA GLY A 91 -3.07 0.14 10.39
C GLY A 91 -2.70 -0.85 11.49
N LEU A 92 -3.20 -0.59 12.69
CA LEU A 92 -3.19 -1.50 13.83
C LEU A 92 -4.63 -1.85 14.21
N THR A 93 -4.86 -2.97 14.87
CA THR A 93 -6.21 -3.33 15.33
C THR A 93 -6.85 -2.24 16.20
N ASN A 94 -6.05 -1.40 16.88
CA ASN A 94 -6.51 -0.36 17.79
C ASN A 94 -6.20 1.08 17.34
N GLY A 95 -5.83 1.31 16.08
CA GLY A 95 -5.55 2.65 15.56
C GLY A 95 -4.71 2.65 14.29
N VAL A 96 -4.09 3.77 13.98
CA VAL A 96 -3.14 3.93 12.87
C VAL A 96 -1.86 4.58 13.37
N SER A 97 -0.73 3.95 13.07
CA SER A 97 0.61 4.46 13.36
C SER A 97 1.18 5.21 12.17
N PHE A 98 1.90 6.29 12.45
CA PHE A 98 2.58 7.11 11.43
C PHE A 98 4.08 6.95 11.55
N ILE A 99 4.72 6.55 10.46
CA ILE A 99 6.15 6.27 10.38
C ILE A 99 6.76 7.13 9.26
N ASP A 100 7.74 7.99 9.59
CA ASP A 100 8.55 8.73 8.61
C ASP A 100 9.59 7.76 8.03
N ILE A 101 9.52 7.49 6.74
CA ILE A 101 10.42 6.62 6.00
C ILE A 101 11.25 7.39 4.96
N SER A 102 11.32 8.72 5.07
CA SER A 102 12.12 9.57 4.18
C SER A 102 13.60 9.16 4.14
N ASP A 103 14.08 8.53 5.21
CA ASP A 103 15.28 7.70 5.22
C ASP A 103 14.84 6.25 5.49
N PRO A 104 14.70 5.43 4.43
CA PRO A 104 14.16 4.07 4.58
C PRO A 104 15.06 3.12 5.37
N GLU A 105 16.35 3.47 5.55
CA GLU A 105 17.28 2.73 6.40
C GLU A 105 17.11 3.05 7.89
N ASN A 106 16.57 4.26 8.20
CA ASN A 106 16.40 4.77 9.56
C ASN A 106 14.98 5.32 9.76
N PRO A 107 13.92 4.52 9.62
CA PRO A 107 12.55 4.98 9.77
C PRO A 107 12.27 5.46 11.20
N ILE A 108 11.39 6.46 11.33
CA ILE A 108 11.05 7.08 12.60
C ILE A 108 9.57 6.89 12.90
N TYR A 109 9.25 6.18 13.98
CA TYR A 109 7.87 6.11 14.48
C TYR A 109 7.47 7.45 15.11
N LEU A 110 6.54 8.15 14.48
CA LEU A 110 6.10 9.48 14.92
C LEU A 110 5.02 9.44 15.99
N GLY A 111 4.19 8.41 16.00
CA GLY A 111 3.11 8.26 16.96
C GLY A 111 1.89 7.58 16.38
N LYS A 112 0.82 7.49 17.17
CA LYS A 112 -0.40 6.77 16.84
C LYS A 112 -1.64 7.64 16.99
N LEU A 113 -2.55 7.52 16.03
CA LEU A 113 -3.93 7.93 16.13
C LEU A 113 -4.75 6.74 16.65
N PRO A 114 -5.31 6.79 17.87
CA PRO A 114 -6.19 5.73 18.38
C PRO A 114 -7.44 5.57 17.50
N SER A 115 -7.98 4.36 17.47
CA SER A 115 -9.26 4.07 16.80
C SER A 115 -10.38 4.93 17.39
N HIS A 116 -11.28 5.42 16.53
CA HIS A 116 -12.47 6.17 16.98
C HIS A 116 -13.33 5.34 17.94
N THR A 117 -13.44 4.04 17.68
CA THR A 117 -14.14 3.08 18.54
C THR A 117 -13.18 2.05 19.12
N GLY A 118 -13.59 0.81 19.33
CA GLY A 118 -12.73 -0.29 19.82
C GLY A 118 -11.78 -0.86 18.77
N ALA A 119 -11.23 -2.03 19.06
CA ALA A 119 -10.32 -2.74 18.18
C ALA A 119 -11.07 -3.49 17.07
N SER A 120 -10.49 -3.49 15.87
CA SER A 120 -10.93 -4.29 14.73
C SER A 120 -9.73 -4.94 14.05
N VAL A 121 -9.88 -6.18 13.62
CA VAL A 121 -8.87 -6.89 12.81
C VAL A 121 -8.93 -6.50 11.32
N TYR A 122 -9.90 -5.70 10.92
CA TYR A 122 -10.08 -5.20 9.55
C TYR A 122 -10.12 -3.68 9.58
N ARG A 123 -9.04 -3.06 9.16
CA ARG A 123 -8.89 -1.60 9.09
C ARG A 123 -8.25 -1.24 7.76
N ASP A 124 -8.84 -0.28 7.07
CA ASP A 124 -8.28 0.24 5.83
C ASP A 124 -7.99 1.74 5.96
N VAL A 125 -6.97 2.19 5.27
CA VAL A 125 -6.52 3.59 5.24
C VAL A 125 -6.18 4.01 3.82
N LYS A 126 -6.70 5.16 3.39
CA LYS A 126 -6.35 5.80 2.11
C LYS A 126 -6.12 7.29 2.33
N VAL A 127 -5.47 7.93 1.38
CA VAL A 127 -5.12 9.35 1.46
C VAL A 127 -5.69 10.10 0.27
N TYR A 128 -6.25 11.27 0.53
CA TYR A 128 -6.60 12.24 -0.49
C TYR A 128 -6.07 13.62 -0.08
N GLN A 129 -5.29 14.25 -0.95
CA GLN A 129 -4.56 15.47 -0.63
C GLN A 129 -3.69 15.27 0.63
N ASN A 130 -3.97 15.98 1.72
CA ASN A 130 -3.24 15.87 2.98
C ASN A 130 -4.11 15.28 4.10
N VAL A 131 -5.14 14.52 3.77
CA VAL A 131 -6.04 13.90 4.77
C VAL A 131 -6.00 12.39 4.63
N ALA A 132 -5.75 11.71 5.75
CA ALA A 132 -5.95 10.27 5.86
C ALA A 132 -7.42 9.98 6.19
N TYR A 133 -7.99 9.00 5.50
CA TYR A 133 -9.32 8.46 5.70
C TYR A 133 -9.19 7.03 6.18
N ILE A 134 -9.81 6.72 7.32
CA ILE A 134 -9.62 5.47 8.04
C ILE A 134 -10.99 4.89 8.36
N VAL A 135 -11.17 3.62 8.02
CA VAL A 135 -12.36 2.83 8.38
C VAL A 135 -11.99 1.60 9.17
N ALA A 136 -12.99 0.97 9.77
CA ALA A 136 -12.87 -0.34 10.39
C ALA A 136 -14.15 -1.14 10.19
N ASP A 137 -13.99 -2.43 9.87
CA ASP A 137 -15.09 -3.38 9.72
C ASP A 137 -15.34 -4.14 11.03
N ASN A 138 -16.51 -4.80 11.11
CA ASN A 138 -16.95 -5.61 12.25
C ASN A 138 -16.99 -4.86 13.60
N ILE A 139 -17.04 -3.52 13.56
CA ILE A 139 -17.18 -2.68 14.73
C ILE A 139 -18.20 -1.57 14.48
N PRO A 140 -19.42 -1.68 15.02
CA PRO A 140 -20.47 -0.70 14.79
C PRO A 140 -20.08 0.71 15.22
N GLY A 141 -20.47 1.70 14.42
CA GLY A 141 -20.28 3.12 14.75
C GLY A 141 -18.85 3.64 14.64
N HIS A 142 -17.94 2.90 13.98
CA HIS A 142 -16.59 3.44 13.70
C HIS A 142 -16.66 4.65 12.77
N GLY A 143 -17.49 4.58 11.73
CA GLY A 143 -17.61 5.65 10.76
C GLY A 143 -16.34 5.84 9.91
N LEU A 144 -16.15 7.04 9.39
CA LEU A 144 -14.94 7.47 8.68
C LEU A 144 -14.15 8.42 9.58
N GLN A 145 -13.04 7.94 10.11
CA GLN A 145 -12.11 8.75 10.90
C GLN A 145 -11.17 9.50 9.95
N MET A 146 -10.98 10.79 10.17
CA MET A 146 -10.15 11.65 9.32
C MET A 146 -9.03 12.29 10.10
N PHE A 147 -7.82 12.33 9.51
CA PHE A 147 -6.66 12.93 10.14
C PHE A 147 -5.90 13.81 9.13
N ASP A 148 -5.67 15.07 9.52
CA ASP A 148 -4.85 16.01 8.76
C ASP A 148 -3.37 15.66 8.91
N LEU A 149 -2.79 15.09 7.86
CA LEU A 149 -1.41 14.62 7.80
C LEU A 149 -0.37 15.75 7.93
N THR A 150 -0.76 16.99 7.68
CA THR A 150 0.15 18.13 7.88
C THR A 150 0.61 18.29 9.34
N GLN A 151 -0.11 17.69 10.28
CA GLN A 151 0.29 17.65 11.70
C GLN A 151 1.60 16.86 11.90
N LEU A 152 1.92 15.91 11.02
CA LEU A 152 3.17 15.14 11.06
C LEU A 152 4.41 16.04 10.89
N ARG A 153 4.28 17.17 10.17
CA ARG A 153 5.37 18.13 9.95
C ARG A 153 5.92 18.74 11.22
N THR A 154 5.11 18.81 12.26
CA THR A 154 5.39 19.55 13.50
C THR A 154 5.65 18.66 14.70
N VAL A 155 5.77 17.34 14.50
CA VAL A 155 6.04 16.40 15.59
C VAL A 155 7.42 16.67 16.18
N VAL A 156 7.43 16.94 17.49
CA VAL A 156 8.64 17.12 18.28
C VAL A 156 8.67 16.08 19.39
N ASN A 157 9.81 15.40 19.55
CA ASN A 157 9.99 14.32 20.54
C ASN A 157 8.99 13.16 20.36
N PRO A 158 9.00 12.47 19.20
CA PRO A 158 8.16 11.31 18.97
C PRO A 158 8.50 10.17 19.95
N PRO A 159 7.58 9.21 20.21
CA PRO A 159 6.24 9.16 19.63
C PRO A 159 5.21 10.05 20.39
N VAL A 160 4.17 10.49 19.65
CA VAL A 160 3.05 11.24 20.21
C VAL A 160 1.73 10.50 20.01
N THR A 161 0.73 10.78 20.84
CA THR A 161 -0.65 10.33 20.60
C THR A 161 -1.41 11.44 19.89
N PHE A 162 -1.91 11.14 18.68
CA PHE A 162 -2.69 12.09 17.90
C PHE A 162 -4.17 12.06 18.26
N THR A 163 -4.88 13.09 17.83
CA THR A 163 -6.34 13.18 17.90
C THR A 163 -6.87 13.35 16.48
N GLU A 164 -7.97 12.68 16.16
CA GLU A 164 -8.62 12.82 14.87
C GLU A 164 -8.99 14.28 14.56
N THR A 165 -8.89 14.65 13.30
CA THR A 165 -9.23 16.00 12.84
C THR A 165 -10.74 16.15 12.67
N ALA A 166 -11.40 15.14 12.15
CA ALA A 166 -12.83 15.08 11.92
C ALA A 166 -13.33 13.63 11.90
N HIS A 167 -14.64 13.47 11.99
CA HIS A 167 -15.32 12.18 11.95
C HIS A 167 -16.64 12.28 11.17
N TYR A 168 -16.92 11.29 10.31
CA TYR A 168 -18.19 11.17 9.60
C TYR A 168 -18.87 9.86 9.98
N ALA A 169 -19.99 9.94 10.69
CA ALA A 169 -20.63 8.79 11.33
C ALA A 169 -21.54 7.98 10.38
N GLU A 170 -21.95 8.57 9.24
CA GLU A 170 -23.05 8.05 8.42
C GLU A 170 -22.69 6.80 7.57
N ILE A 171 -21.46 6.27 7.66
CA ILE A 171 -21.07 5.05 6.96
C ILE A 171 -21.11 3.79 7.84
N GLY A 172 -21.28 3.94 9.16
CA GLY A 172 -21.29 2.80 10.09
C GLY A 172 -19.94 2.07 10.17
N ALA A 173 -19.88 0.81 9.70
CA ALA A 173 -18.67 0.02 9.57
C ALA A 173 -18.37 -0.24 8.08
N ALA A 174 -17.14 0.03 7.65
CA ALA A 174 -16.71 -0.21 6.28
C ALA A 174 -15.47 -1.10 6.24
N HIS A 175 -15.38 -1.94 5.20
CA HIS A 175 -14.32 -2.95 5.04
C HIS A 175 -13.09 -2.35 4.37
N THR A 176 -13.28 -1.71 3.21
CA THR A 176 -12.22 -1.08 2.42
C THR A 176 -12.65 0.30 1.90
N LEU A 177 -11.67 1.07 1.48
CA LEU A 177 -11.83 2.36 0.84
C LEU A 177 -11.12 2.40 -0.51
N TRP A 178 -11.68 3.16 -1.43
CA TRP A 178 -10.99 3.64 -2.61
C TRP A 178 -11.22 5.13 -2.78
N ILE A 179 -10.26 5.85 -3.33
CA ILE A 179 -10.42 7.29 -3.59
C ILE A 179 -9.94 7.58 -5.01
N ASN A 180 -10.86 8.05 -5.85
CA ASN A 180 -10.48 8.59 -7.14
C ASN A 180 -9.80 9.96 -6.91
N GLN A 181 -8.50 10.00 -7.14
CA GLN A 181 -7.66 11.19 -6.89
C GLN A 181 -8.01 12.34 -7.85
N GLU A 182 -8.52 12.05 -9.03
CA GLU A 182 -8.87 13.04 -10.05
C GLU A 182 -10.17 13.76 -9.71
N THR A 183 -11.20 13.00 -9.32
CA THR A 183 -12.54 13.53 -9.09
C THR A 183 -12.83 13.90 -7.64
N GLY A 184 -12.01 13.37 -6.70
CA GLY A 184 -12.19 13.60 -5.27
C GLY A 184 -13.43 12.92 -4.70
N TYR A 185 -13.80 11.75 -5.23
CA TYR A 185 -14.81 10.89 -4.62
C TYR A 185 -14.17 9.71 -3.89
N LEU A 186 -14.71 9.43 -2.71
CA LEU A 186 -14.36 8.27 -1.89
C LEU A 186 -15.47 7.21 -2.03
N TYR A 187 -15.05 5.98 -2.19
CA TYR A 187 -15.89 4.79 -2.30
C TYR A 187 -15.65 3.91 -1.08
N ALA A 188 -16.59 3.88 -0.14
CA ALA A 188 -16.53 3.08 1.07
C ALA A 188 -17.30 1.79 0.89
N VAL A 189 -16.64 0.66 0.97
CA VAL A 189 -17.26 -0.66 0.89
C VAL A 189 -17.89 -1.01 2.22
N ILE A 190 -19.21 -1.01 2.26
CA ILE A 190 -20.02 -1.23 3.46
C ILE A 190 -20.39 -2.72 3.54
N ARG A 191 -20.04 -3.37 4.63
CA ARG A 191 -20.44 -4.77 4.90
C ARG A 191 -21.52 -4.89 5.98
N SER A 192 -21.93 -3.77 6.55
CA SER A 192 -22.97 -3.72 7.56
C SER A 192 -24.29 -3.18 6.99
N THR A 193 -25.40 -3.47 7.66
CA THR A 193 -26.72 -2.90 7.31
C THR A 193 -26.97 -1.57 8.00
N ASP A 194 -25.98 -1.00 8.69
CA ASP A 194 -26.12 0.21 9.50
C ASP A 194 -25.98 1.50 8.67
N SER A 195 -25.64 1.39 7.38
CA SER A 195 -25.53 2.53 6.47
C SER A 195 -26.74 2.60 5.52
N SER A 196 -26.89 3.76 4.89
CA SER A 196 -27.91 3.99 3.84
C SER A 196 -27.69 3.16 2.58
N CYS A 197 -26.52 2.51 2.41
CA CYS A 197 -26.12 1.76 1.20
C CYS A 197 -26.14 0.23 1.37
N ASN A 198 -26.70 -0.31 2.46
CA ASN A 198 -27.05 -1.74 2.65
C ASN A 198 -26.02 -2.75 2.13
N ALA A 199 -24.81 -2.78 2.72
CA ALA A 199 -23.72 -3.67 2.30
C ALA A 199 -23.23 -3.50 0.85
N GLY A 200 -23.48 -2.34 0.23
CA GLY A 200 -22.96 -1.90 -1.07
C GLY A 200 -21.76 -0.97 -0.91
N VAL A 201 -21.55 -0.11 -1.89
CA VAL A 201 -20.53 0.95 -1.85
C VAL A 201 -21.17 2.30 -1.61
N GLN A 202 -20.79 2.97 -0.51
CA GLN A 202 -21.22 4.34 -0.26
C GLN A 202 -20.25 5.32 -0.92
N ILE A 203 -20.80 6.25 -1.72
CA ILE A 203 -20.02 7.25 -2.45
C ILE A 203 -20.06 8.56 -1.67
N LEU A 204 -18.88 9.07 -1.30
CA LEU A 204 -18.74 10.35 -0.60
C LEU A 204 -17.97 11.36 -1.45
N ASN A 205 -18.46 12.60 -1.47
CA ASN A 205 -17.79 13.73 -2.10
C ASN A 205 -16.79 14.35 -1.11
N LEU A 206 -15.52 14.46 -1.50
CA LEU A 206 -14.40 14.98 -0.71
C LEU A 206 -13.99 16.41 -1.12
N GLN A 207 -14.82 17.19 -1.82
CA GLN A 207 -14.50 18.58 -2.14
C GLN A 207 -14.20 19.41 -0.89
N ASN A 208 -14.80 19.06 0.24
CA ASN A 208 -14.37 19.49 1.55
C ASN A 208 -13.76 18.28 2.30
N PRO A 209 -12.44 18.11 2.32
CA PRO A 209 -11.79 16.87 2.77
C PRO A 209 -12.13 16.48 4.22
N THR A 210 -12.39 17.43 5.10
CA THR A 210 -12.72 17.15 6.51
C THR A 210 -14.22 17.20 6.82
N SER A 211 -15.06 17.38 5.78
CA SER A 211 -16.51 17.38 5.90
C SER A 211 -17.16 16.74 4.65
N PRO A 212 -16.94 15.43 4.45
CA PRO A 212 -17.49 14.71 3.30
C PRO A 212 -19.01 14.71 3.32
N SER A 213 -19.60 14.56 2.14
CA SER A 213 -21.06 14.45 1.99
C SER A 213 -21.41 13.26 1.11
N GLN A 214 -22.49 12.56 1.44
CA GLN A 214 -22.98 11.44 0.63
C GLN A 214 -23.38 11.91 -0.76
N ALA A 215 -22.91 11.21 -1.80
CA ALA A 215 -23.21 11.47 -3.19
C ALA A 215 -24.11 10.38 -3.82
N GLY A 216 -24.01 9.14 -3.33
CA GLY A 216 -24.80 8.02 -3.82
C GLY A 216 -24.39 6.69 -3.22
N CYS A 217 -24.95 5.62 -3.78
CA CYS A 217 -24.64 4.23 -3.43
C CYS A 217 -24.53 3.37 -4.69
N ILE A 218 -23.60 2.42 -4.72
CA ILE A 218 -23.66 1.29 -5.65
C ILE A 218 -24.29 0.13 -4.89
N ASP A 219 -25.36 -0.42 -5.43
CA ASP A 219 -26.07 -1.57 -4.89
C ASP A 219 -25.81 -2.78 -5.81
N GLU A 220 -25.06 -3.76 -5.31
CA GLU A 220 -24.73 -5.00 -6.03
C GLU A 220 -25.73 -6.13 -5.76
N GLY A 221 -26.69 -5.93 -4.88
CA GLY A 221 -27.67 -6.94 -4.50
C GLY A 221 -27.22 -7.79 -3.32
N GLU A 222 -27.12 -9.14 -3.49
CA GLU A 222 -26.97 -10.04 -2.34
C GLU A 222 -25.50 -10.36 -1.94
N ALA A 223 -24.54 -10.26 -2.86
CA ALA A 223 -23.16 -10.61 -2.58
C ALA A 223 -22.41 -9.45 -1.91
N PRO A 224 -21.74 -9.70 -0.76
CA PRO A 224 -20.94 -8.67 -0.11
C PRO A 224 -19.74 -8.26 -0.99
N ILE A 225 -19.59 -6.98 -1.25
CA ILE A 225 -18.42 -6.44 -1.94
C ILE A 225 -17.21 -6.50 -1.00
N SER A 226 -16.05 -6.85 -1.52
CA SER A 226 -14.77 -6.85 -0.80
C SER A 226 -13.99 -5.58 -1.06
N THR A 227 -13.81 -5.20 -2.32
CA THR A 227 -13.12 -3.96 -2.72
C THR A 227 -13.77 -3.32 -3.93
N ALA A 228 -13.44 -2.04 -4.12
CA ALA A 228 -13.78 -1.27 -5.30
C ALA A 228 -12.52 -0.52 -5.76
N GLU A 229 -12.26 -0.49 -7.06
CA GLU A 229 -11.29 0.38 -7.71
C GLU A 229 -12.03 1.26 -8.72
N CYS A 230 -11.99 2.59 -8.54
CA CYS A 230 -12.76 3.52 -9.33
C CYS A 230 -11.88 4.62 -9.91
N LEU A 231 -12.04 4.92 -11.20
CA LEU A 231 -11.22 5.88 -11.92
C LEU A 231 -12.02 6.55 -13.05
N VAL A 232 -11.50 7.65 -13.59
CA VAL A 232 -11.98 8.19 -14.87
C VAL A 232 -11.40 7.32 -15.98
N TYR A 233 -12.27 6.68 -16.75
CA TYR A 233 -11.87 5.69 -17.74
C TYR A 233 -11.41 6.35 -19.04
N ASP A 234 -10.24 5.97 -19.51
CA ASP A 234 -9.66 6.36 -20.81
C ASP A 234 -9.00 5.14 -21.49
N GLY A 235 -9.55 3.95 -21.24
CA GLY A 235 -9.07 2.69 -21.76
C GLY A 235 -9.58 2.36 -23.17
N PRO A 236 -9.43 1.09 -23.61
CA PRO A 236 -9.77 0.68 -24.99
C PRO A 236 -11.23 0.84 -25.39
N ASP A 237 -12.18 0.75 -24.45
CA ASP A 237 -13.60 0.87 -24.73
C ASP A 237 -14.03 2.34 -24.85
N HIS A 238 -14.08 2.83 -26.08
CA HIS A 238 -14.37 4.24 -26.38
C HIS A 238 -15.78 4.70 -25.99
N ASP A 239 -16.72 3.78 -25.77
CA ASP A 239 -18.09 4.13 -25.38
C ASP A 239 -18.15 4.69 -23.94
N TYR A 240 -17.09 4.43 -23.14
CA TYR A 240 -16.98 4.86 -21.75
C TYR A 240 -15.89 5.91 -21.49
N HIS A 241 -15.24 6.47 -22.53
CA HIS A 241 -14.23 7.50 -22.33
C HIS A 241 -14.77 8.70 -21.54
N GLY A 242 -14.07 9.09 -20.48
CA GLY A 242 -14.42 10.18 -19.58
C GLY A 242 -15.54 9.83 -18.58
N HIS A 243 -16.05 8.62 -18.60
CA HIS A 243 -16.93 8.12 -17.55
C HIS A 243 -16.11 7.73 -16.31
N GLU A 244 -16.70 7.86 -15.15
CA GLU A 244 -16.10 7.31 -13.94
C GLU A 244 -16.61 5.88 -13.74
N ILE A 245 -15.69 4.93 -13.84
CA ILE A 245 -15.97 3.49 -13.83
C ILE A 245 -15.41 2.88 -12.56
N CYS A 246 -16.18 2.03 -11.90
CA CYS A 246 -15.75 1.22 -10.76
C CYS A 246 -15.66 -0.26 -11.15
N PHE A 247 -14.57 -0.90 -10.75
CA PHE A 247 -14.34 -2.33 -10.81
C PHE A 247 -14.51 -2.89 -9.40
N LEU A 248 -15.45 -3.82 -9.23
CA LEU A 248 -15.92 -4.29 -7.93
C LEU A 248 -15.65 -5.79 -7.79
N ALA A 249 -15.03 -6.17 -6.69
CA ALA A 249 -14.81 -7.57 -6.32
C ALA A 249 -15.78 -7.97 -5.20
N SER A 250 -16.46 -9.10 -5.37
CA SER A 250 -17.45 -9.63 -4.41
C SER A 250 -17.19 -11.11 -4.12
N ASP A 251 -17.86 -11.63 -3.11
CA ASP A 251 -17.67 -13.03 -2.69
C ASP A 251 -18.02 -14.05 -3.80
N ASP A 252 -18.88 -13.74 -4.76
CA ASP A 252 -19.35 -14.70 -5.80
C ASP A 252 -19.32 -14.16 -7.23
N ASN A 253 -18.95 -12.90 -7.42
CA ASN A 253 -18.87 -12.27 -8.74
C ASN A 253 -17.90 -11.09 -8.75
N VAL A 254 -17.61 -10.62 -9.94
CA VAL A 254 -16.93 -9.34 -10.19
C VAL A 254 -17.82 -8.48 -11.07
N SER A 255 -17.79 -7.16 -10.87
CA SER A 255 -18.71 -6.24 -11.56
C SER A 255 -17.98 -5.00 -12.05
N ILE A 256 -18.50 -4.44 -13.13
CA ILE A 256 -18.10 -3.16 -13.69
C ILE A 256 -19.31 -2.22 -13.62
N ALA A 257 -19.14 -1.05 -13.01
CA ALA A 257 -20.21 -0.09 -12.78
C ALA A 257 -19.83 1.30 -13.30
N ASP A 258 -20.74 1.95 -14.04
CA ASP A 258 -20.66 3.36 -14.36
C ASP A 258 -21.23 4.19 -13.20
N VAL A 259 -20.36 4.99 -12.60
CA VAL A 259 -20.66 5.87 -11.48
C VAL A 259 -20.50 7.34 -11.83
N THR A 260 -20.50 7.68 -13.13
CA THR A 260 -20.43 9.07 -13.61
C THR A 260 -21.53 9.91 -12.97
N ASN A 261 -22.75 9.38 -12.93
CA ASN A 261 -23.83 9.94 -12.12
C ASN A 261 -23.85 9.28 -10.74
N LYS A 262 -23.19 9.89 -9.76
CA LYS A 262 -23.07 9.36 -8.40
C LYS A 262 -24.41 9.05 -7.72
N ALA A 263 -25.46 9.81 -8.06
CA ALA A 263 -26.80 9.63 -7.48
C ALA A 263 -27.58 8.45 -8.10
N ALA A 264 -27.14 7.94 -9.25
CA ALA A 264 -27.77 6.84 -9.96
C ALA A 264 -26.71 6.00 -10.70
N PRO A 265 -25.83 5.28 -9.99
CA PRO A 265 -24.89 4.35 -10.59
C PRO A 265 -25.60 3.26 -11.39
N THR A 266 -24.97 2.77 -12.45
CA THR A 266 -25.49 1.67 -13.28
C THR A 266 -24.45 0.57 -13.43
N ILE A 267 -24.90 -0.69 -13.28
CA ILE A 267 -24.03 -1.84 -13.52
C ILE A 267 -23.94 -2.05 -15.03
N ILE A 268 -22.73 -1.94 -15.58
CA ILE A 268 -22.42 -2.27 -16.98
C ILE A 268 -22.44 -3.78 -17.14
N LYS A 269 -21.64 -4.46 -16.33
CA LYS A 269 -21.49 -5.91 -16.40
C LYS A 269 -21.30 -6.51 -15.03
N ARG A 270 -21.88 -7.70 -14.83
CA ARG A 270 -21.57 -8.63 -13.76
C ARG A 270 -21.19 -9.96 -14.38
N PHE A 271 -20.08 -10.55 -13.92
CA PHE A 271 -19.61 -11.84 -14.42
C PHE A 271 -18.91 -12.61 -13.31
N THR A 272 -18.64 -13.89 -13.58
CA THR A 272 -17.97 -14.78 -12.62
C THR A 272 -16.94 -15.64 -13.35
N TYR A 273 -16.12 -16.35 -12.62
CA TYR A 273 -15.14 -17.29 -13.15
C TYR A 273 -15.17 -18.61 -12.39
N GLN A 274 -14.59 -19.64 -13.00
CA GLN A 274 -14.60 -20.95 -12.38
C GLN A 274 -13.71 -20.99 -11.12
N GLY A 275 -14.30 -21.39 -10.01
CA GLY A 275 -13.59 -21.55 -8.74
C GLY A 275 -13.62 -20.31 -7.84
N ILE A 276 -14.35 -19.27 -8.21
CA ILE A 276 -14.54 -18.10 -7.36
C ILE A 276 -15.04 -18.50 -5.98
N MET A 277 -14.39 -17.97 -4.95
CA MET A 277 -14.78 -18.15 -3.55
C MET A 277 -14.91 -16.83 -2.82
N ARG A 278 -13.99 -15.90 -3.08
CA ARG A 278 -14.02 -14.53 -2.58
C ARG A 278 -13.05 -13.68 -3.40
N ALA A 279 -13.52 -13.19 -4.53
CA ALA A 279 -12.79 -12.15 -5.23
C ALA A 279 -12.56 -11.00 -4.26
N HIS A 280 -11.28 -10.74 -3.93
CA HIS A 280 -10.95 -9.87 -2.80
C HIS A 280 -10.46 -8.52 -3.27
N GLN A 281 -9.32 -8.47 -3.94
CA GLN A 281 -8.78 -7.22 -4.48
C GLN A 281 -8.23 -7.46 -5.87
N GLY A 282 -8.56 -6.54 -6.78
CA GLY A 282 -7.97 -6.49 -8.11
C GLY A 282 -7.16 -5.22 -8.32
N SER A 283 -6.43 -5.17 -9.43
CA SER A 283 -5.76 -3.98 -9.93
C SER A 283 -5.76 -3.98 -11.45
N LEU A 284 -5.89 -2.79 -12.01
CA LEU A 284 -5.94 -2.56 -13.45
C LEU A 284 -4.53 -2.32 -14.00
N THR A 285 -4.28 -2.77 -15.24
CA THR A 285 -3.10 -2.31 -15.98
C THR A 285 -3.22 -0.83 -16.31
N GLU A 286 -2.08 -0.13 -16.45
CA GLU A 286 -2.07 1.33 -16.71
C GLU A 286 -2.80 1.72 -17.99
N ASP A 287 -2.83 0.82 -18.99
CA ASP A 287 -3.56 1.01 -20.26
C ASP A 287 -5.04 0.59 -20.18
N LEU A 288 -5.50 0.15 -19.00
CA LEU A 288 -6.86 -0.29 -18.74
C LEU A 288 -7.34 -1.43 -19.66
N THR A 289 -6.40 -2.25 -20.15
CA THR A 289 -6.67 -3.39 -21.02
C THR A 289 -6.98 -4.65 -20.22
N TYR A 290 -6.31 -4.82 -19.08
CA TYR A 290 -6.45 -6.01 -18.25
C TYR A 290 -6.75 -5.65 -16.79
N TRP A 291 -7.48 -6.55 -16.13
CA TRP A 291 -7.76 -6.51 -14.69
C TRP A 291 -7.25 -7.80 -14.06
N LEU A 292 -6.34 -7.71 -13.09
CA LEU A 292 -5.88 -8.86 -12.31
C LEU A 292 -6.61 -8.92 -10.98
N MET A 293 -6.79 -10.15 -10.43
CA MET A 293 -7.63 -10.39 -9.25
C MET A 293 -7.02 -11.46 -8.35
N ALA A 294 -6.98 -11.15 -7.05
CA ALA A 294 -6.76 -12.10 -5.97
C ALA A 294 -8.10 -12.69 -5.48
N ASP A 295 -8.17 -14.01 -5.30
CA ASP A 295 -9.33 -14.70 -4.72
C ASP A 295 -8.95 -15.35 -3.38
N MET A 296 -9.07 -14.58 -2.33
CA MET A 296 -8.50 -14.83 -1.01
C MET A 296 -8.84 -16.19 -0.37
N HIS A 297 -9.90 -16.88 -0.79
CA HIS A 297 -10.34 -18.11 -0.13
C HIS A 297 -10.30 -19.37 -1.01
N ASP A 298 -9.92 -19.24 -2.27
CA ASP A 298 -9.99 -20.37 -3.20
C ASP A 298 -8.97 -21.47 -2.88
N GLU A 299 -7.76 -21.14 -2.36
CA GLU A 299 -6.79 -22.14 -1.91
C GLU A 299 -7.35 -22.98 -0.75
N MET A 300 -7.98 -22.32 0.22
CA MET A 300 -8.53 -22.99 1.40
C MET A 300 -9.70 -23.90 1.04
N HIS A 301 -10.54 -23.49 0.08
CA HIS A 301 -11.73 -24.23 -0.30
C HIS A 301 -11.48 -25.31 -1.35
N HIS A 302 -10.60 -25.05 -2.32
CA HIS A 302 -10.32 -25.96 -3.41
C HIS A 302 -9.04 -26.77 -3.23
N GLY A 303 -8.14 -26.35 -2.32
CA GLY A 303 -6.91 -27.06 -1.99
C GLY A 303 -5.84 -26.98 -3.10
N HIS A 304 -5.91 -25.99 -3.96
CA HIS A 304 -4.87 -25.69 -4.95
C HIS A 304 -3.86 -24.67 -4.39
N ASN A 305 -2.83 -24.38 -5.16
CA ASN A 305 -1.89 -23.31 -4.87
C ASN A 305 -2.48 -21.95 -5.26
N THR A 306 -1.92 -20.88 -4.68
CA THR A 306 -2.27 -19.47 -4.92
C THR A 306 -2.43 -19.14 -6.40
N ARG A 307 -3.48 -18.41 -6.75
CA ARG A 307 -3.83 -18.04 -8.12
C ARG A 307 -4.13 -16.56 -8.26
N THR A 308 -3.50 -15.95 -9.26
CA THR A 308 -3.86 -14.60 -9.72
C THR A 308 -4.67 -14.74 -10.99
N TYR A 309 -5.95 -14.35 -10.95
CA TYR A 309 -6.84 -14.39 -12.11
C TYR A 309 -6.63 -13.18 -13.00
N ALA A 310 -6.88 -13.32 -14.30
CA ALA A 310 -6.72 -12.25 -15.28
C ALA A 310 -7.97 -12.15 -16.17
N PHE A 311 -8.39 -10.91 -16.41
CA PHE A 311 -9.52 -10.58 -17.25
C PHE A 311 -9.09 -9.59 -18.33
N ASP A 312 -9.52 -9.81 -19.57
CA ASP A 312 -9.47 -8.81 -20.64
C ASP A 312 -10.72 -7.95 -20.54
N ILE A 313 -10.52 -6.66 -20.38
CA ILE A 313 -11.58 -5.65 -20.18
C ILE A 313 -11.58 -4.61 -21.31
N THR A 314 -11.06 -4.97 -22.49
CA THR A 314 -11.08 -4.09 -23.68
C THR A 314 -12.49 -3.73 -24.15
N ASP A 315 -13.50 -4.52 -23.79
CA ASP A 315 -14.93 -4.29 -23.95
C ASP A 315 -15.60 -4.46 -22.58
N LEU A 316 -15.99 -3.36 -21.94
CA LEU A 316 -16.55 -3.36 -20.58
C LEU A 316 -17.94 -4.04 -20.51
N ASP A 317 -18.67 -4.12 -21.62
CA ASP A 317 -19.93 -4.86 -21.72
C ASP A 317 -19.72 -6.38 -21.85
N ASN A 318 -18.54 -6.80 -22.36
CA ASN A 318 -18.21 -8.20 -22.64
C ASN A 318 -16.79 -8.58 -22.18
N PRO A 319 -16.43 -8.41 -20.90
CA PRO A 319 -15.13 -8.79 -20.38
C PRO A 319 -14.89 -10.30 -20.55
N VAL A 320 -13.64 -10.69 -20.82
CA VAL A 320 -13.23 -12.08 -21.07
C VAL A 320 -12.36 -12.58 -19.96
N VAL A 321 -12.72 -13.74 -19.40
CA VAL A 321 -11.85 -14.46 -18.43
C VAL A 321 -10.71 -15.11 -19.19
N LEU A 322 -9.48 -14.64 -19.00
CA LEU A 322 -8.28 -15.20 -19.66
C LEU A 322 -7.79 -16.48 -18.98
N GLY A 323 -8.05 -16.61 -17.68
CA GLY A 323 -7.56 -17.70 -16.84
C GLY A 323 -6.85 -17.19 -15.60
N HIS A 324 -5.83 -17.94 -15.15
CA HIS A 324 -5.05 -17.55 -13.99
C HIS A 324 -3.58 -17.96 -14.13
N TYR A 325 -2.70 -17.24 -13.47
CA TYR A 325 -1.38 -17.74 -13.11
C TYR A 325 -1.49 -18.54 -11.81
N GLN A 326 -0.79 -19.65 -11.70
CA GLN A 326 -0.74 -20.43 -10.45
C GLN A 326 0.69 -20.46 -9.92
N MET A 327 0.84 -20.02 -8.69
CA MET A 327 2.10 -19.98 -7.97
C MET A 327 2.51 -21.37 -7.46
N ASN A 328 3.70 -21.43 -6.89
CA ASN A 328 4.22 -22.67 -6.28
C ASN A 328 4.14 -22.62 -4.73
N THR A 329 3.13 -21.94 -4.19
CA THR A 329 2.82 -21.83 -2.77
C THR A 329 1.34 -22.09 -2.54
N SER A 330 0.95 -22.49 -1.34
CA SER A 330 -0.44 -22.67 -0.92
C SER A 330 -0.93 -21.56 0.03
N ALA A 331 -0.12 -20.52 0.25
CA ALA A 331 -0.55 -19.36 1.03
C ALA A 331 -1.70 -18.65 0.30
N MET A 332 -2.61 -18.06 1.07
CA MET A 332 -3.72 -17.29 0.48
C MET A 332 -3.18 -15.98 -0.08
N ASP A 333 -3.66 -15.59 -1.27
CA ASP A 333 -3.49 -14.24 -1.78
C ASP A 333 -4.39 -13.24 -1.03
N HIS A 334 -4.07 -11.96 -1.08
CA HIS A 334 -4.86 -10.97 -0.33
C HIS A 334 -4.99 -9.66 -1.09
N SER A 335 -3.89 -8.98 -1.38
CA SER A 335 -3.91 -7.71 -2.11
C SER A 335 -2.86 -7.67 -3.20
N LEU A 336 -3.14 -6.93 -4.27
CA LEU A 336 -2.20 -6.73 -5.36
C LEU A 336 -2.31 -5.33 -5.95
N PHE A 337 -1.18 -4.85 -6.50
CA PHE A 337 -1.09 -3.59 -7.24
C PHE A 337 -0.20 -3.76 -8.46
N ILE A 338 -0.51 -3.05 -9.54
CA ILE A 338 0.25 -3.07 -10.79
C ILE A 338 0.96 -1.73 -10.97
N ILE A 339 2.25 -1.79 -11.31
CA ILE A 339 3.04 -0.64 -11.75
C ILE A 339 3.80 -1.04 -13.01
N GLY A 340 3.53 -0.38 -14.13
CA GLY A 340 4.08 -0.75 -15.43
C GLY A 340 3.79 -2.21 -15.77
N ASP A 341 4.83 -2.96 -16.08
CA ASP A 341 4.73 -4.39 -16.44
C ASP A 341 4.87 -5.32 -15.21
N HIS A 342 4.74 -4.82 -13.98
CA HIS A 342 4.90 -5.63 -12.77
C HIS A 342 3.66 -5.62 -11.89
N VAL A 343 3.27 -6.79 -11.41
CA VAL A 343 2.30 -6.93 -10.32
C VAL A 343 3.03 -7.26 -9.02
N TYR A 344 2.66 -6.54 -7.96
CA TYR A 344 3.15 -6.70 -6.59
C TYR A 344 2.02 -7.25 -5.74
N GLU A 345 2.20 -8.45 -5.19
CA GLU A 345 1.16 -9.14 -4.44
C GLU A 345 1.58 -9.35 -2.98
N ALA A 346 0.66 -9.10 -2.06
CA ALA A 346 0.76 -9.55 -0.68
C ALA A 346 0.02 -10.88 -0.55
N ASN A 347 0.77 -11.96 -0.36
CA ASN A 347 0.23 -13.31 -0.30
C ASN A 347 0.39 -13.90 1.11
N LEU A 348 -0.21 -13.21 2.07
CA LEU A 348 -0.21 -13.54 3.50
C LEU A 348 1.09 -14.27 3.93
N ARG A 349 1.05 -15.59 4.16
CA ARG A 349 2.21 -16.39 4.61
C ARG A 349 3.34 -16.50 3.59
N ALA A 350 3.11 -16.21 2.31
CA ALA A 350 4.18 -16.20 1.30
C ALA A 350 4.83 -14.81 1.11
N GLY A 351 4.35 -13.79 1.83
CA GLY A 351 4.93 -12.46 1.78
C GLY A 351 4.67 -11.70 0.48
N LEU A 352 5.62 -10.85 0.10
CA LEU A 352 5.61 -10.13 -1.18
C LEU A 352 6.00 -11.06 -2.31
N GLN A 353 5.20 -11.06 -3.38
CA GLN A 353 5.49 -11.73 -4.65
C GLN A 353 5.47 -10.70 -5.78
N ILE A 354 6.43 -10.74 -6.69
CA ILE A 354 6.52 -9.80 -7.82
C ILE A 354 6.63 -10.60 -9.12
N PHE A 355 5.75 -10.30 -10.07
CA PHE A 355 5.72 -10.97 -11.37
C PHE A 355 5.77 -9.94 -12.50
N ASP A 356 6.52 -10.25 -13.56
CA ASP A 356 6.43 -9.59 -14.85
C ASP A 356 5.19 -10.13 -15.59
N ILE A 357 4.30 -9.22 -15.96
CA ILE A 357 3.03 -9.46 -16.63
C ILE A 357 3.03 -8.92 -18.07
N SER A 358 4.17 -8.50 -18.62
CA SER A 358 4.32 -7.95 -19.97
C SER A 358 3.87 -8.90 -21.08
N ASN A 359 3.69 -10.19 -20.76
CA ASN A 359 3.22 -11.20 -21.68
C ASN A 359 1.68 -11.37 -21.73
N LEU A 360 0.91 -10.55 -20.99
CA LEU A 360 -0.55 -10.53 -21.13
C LEU A 360 -0.94 -10.37 -22.63
N PRO A 361 -1.97 -11.05 -23.12
CA PRO A 361 -3.00 -11.81 -22.38
C PRO A 361 -2.60 -13.26 -21.96
N SER A 362 -1.36 -13.67 -22.13
CA SER A 362 -0.90 -14.94 -21.58
C SER A 362 -0.86 -14.86 -20.05
N THR A 363 -1.45 -15.84 -19.37
CA THR A 363 -1.41 -15.93 -17.91
C THR A 363 -0.17 -16.67 -17.39
N ASN A 364 0.89 -16.82 -18.20
CA ASN A 364 2.17 -17.36 -17.77
C ASN A 364 3.07 -16.24 -17.25
N PHE A 365 2.77 -15.69 -16.08
CA PHE A 365 3.56 -14.63 -15.47
C PHE A 365 4.97 -15.12 -15.14
N VAL A 366 5.94 -14.20 -15.18
CA VAL A 366 7.34 -14.53 -14.90
C VAL A 366 7.68 -14.02 -13.48
N PRO A 367 8.00 -14.90 -12.51
CA PRO A 367 8.48 -14.46 -11.20
C PRO A 367 9.78 -13.69 -11.33
N VAL A 368 9.81 -12.45 -10.84
CA VAL A 368 11.01 -11.58 -10.89
C VAL A 368 11.51 -11.18 -9.51
N GLY A 369 10.69 -11.35 -8.47
CA GLY A 369 11.09 -11.07 -7.10
C GLY A 369 10.14 -11.67 -6.08
N TYR A 370 10.67 -11.93 -4.87
CA TYR A 370 9.83 -12.23 -3.71
C TYR A 370 10.58 -11.87 -2.41
N PHE A 371 9.80 -11.65 -1.35
CA PHE A 371 10.30 -11.50 0.00
C PHE A 371 9.33 -12.17 0.98
N ASP A 372 9.77 -13.31 1.55
CA ASP A 372 8.95 -14.11 2.47
C ASP A 372 9.05 -13.57 3.89
N VAL A 373 7.98 -12.96 4.38
CA VAL A 373 7.89 -12.40 5.74
C VAL A 373 7.58 -13.46 6.80
N SER A 374 7.20 -14.69 6.40
CA SER A 374 6.73 -15.77 7.29
C SER A 374 7.37 -17.12 6.95
N PRO A 375 8.72 -17.23 7.02
CA PRO A 375 9.47 -18.39 6.50
C PRO A 375 9.15 -19.72 7.17
N GLU A 376 8.44 -19.70 8.29
CA GLU A 376 8.03 -20.90 9.02
C GLU A 376 6.82 -21.63 8.42
N SER A 377 6.03 -20.99 7.54
CA SER A 377 4.79 -21.59 7.03
C SER A 377 4.23 -20.90 5.80
N ASN A 378 3.84 -21.68 4.80
CA ASN A 378 3.03 -21.28 3.64
C ASN A 378 1.60 -21.83 3.72
N SER A 379 1.04 -21.93 4.93
CA SER A 379 -0.33 -22.41 5.15
C SER A 379 -1.38 -21.37 4.72
N THR A 380 -2.61 -21.86 4.50
CA THR A 380 -3.79 -21.04 4.28
C THR A 380 -4.24 -20.37 5.59
N SER A 381 -3.45 -19.43 6.10
CA SER A 381 -3.71 -18.66 7.33
C SER A 381 -3.87 -17.19 7.01
N MET A 382 -4.76 -16.51 7.73
CA MET A 382 -5.02 -15.08 7.61
C MET A 382 -3.91 -14.17 8.16
N ASN A 383 -2.81 -14.74 8.65
CA ASN A 383 -1.67 -14.00 9.16
C ASN A 383 -0.59 -13.86 8.08
N GLY A 384 0.27 -12.85 8.21
CA GLY A 384 1.37 -12.60 7.28
C GLY A 384 1.25 -11.25 6.59
N ALA A 385 1.77 -11.13 5.36
CA ALA A 385 1.71 -9.93 4.55
C ALA A 385 0.26 -9.58 4.19
N TRP A 386 -0.27 -8.52 4.80
CA TRP A 386 -1.64 -8.06 4.59
C TRP A 386 -1.76 -7.20 3.35
N SER A 387 -0.86 -6.23 3.20
CA SER A 387 -0.80 -5.39 2.00
C SER A 387 0.62 -4.98 1.65
N VAL A 388 0.80 -4.49 0.43
CA VAL A 388 2.04 -3.92 -0.09
C VAL A 388 1.76 -2.51 -0.61
N TYR A 389 2.75 -1.62 -0.53
CA TYR A 389 2.68 -0.29 -1.13
C TYR A 389 3.95 -0.06 -1.96
N PRO A 390 3.85 -0.13 -3.30
CA PRO A 390 5.01 -0.12 -4.19
C PRO A 390 5.30 1.24 -4.85
N TRP A 391 4.63 2.34 -4.43
CA TRP A 391 4.74 3.66 -5.09
C TRP A 391 5.77 4.60 -4.48
N TRP A 392 6.72 4.08 -3.70
CA TRP A 392 7.83 4.87 -3.18
C TRP A 392 8.92 5.06 -4.24
N ASP A 393 9.72 6.12 -4.09
CA ASP A 393 10.90 6.32 -4.93
C ASP A 393 11.92 5.17 -4.78
N ASP A 394 12.86 5.06 -5.71
CA ASP A 394 13.96 4.09 -5.69
C ASP A 394 13.54 2.61 -5.58
N ASN A 395 12.37 2.23 -6.12
CA ASN A 395 11.81 0.88 -6.07
C ASN A 395 11.63 0.33 -4.63
N VAL A 396 11.46 1.21 -3.68
CA VAL A 396 11.11 0.82 -2.32
C VAL A 396 9.69 0.27 -2.30
N VAL A 397 9.51 -0.85 -1.62
CA VAL A 397 8.21 -1.49 -1.39
C VAL A 397 8.03 -1.70 0.09
N THR A 398 6.96 -1.16 0.66
CA THR A 398 6.61 -1.45 2.04
C THR A 398 5.60 -2.60 2.11
N ILE A 399 5.75 -3.44 3.14
CA ILE A 399 4.88 -4.59 3.40
C ILE A 399 4.33 -4.44 4.81
N SER A 400 3.02 -4.46 4.97
CA SER A 400 2.41 -4.60 6.30
C SER A 400 2.22 -6.08 6.61
N ASP A 401 2.73 -6.51 7.77
CA ASP A 401 2.54 -7.87 8.27
C ASP A 401 1.74 -7.84 9.56
N THR A 402 0.76 -8.74 9.66
CA THR A 402 -0.16 -8.80 10.80
C THR A 402 0.50 -9.15 12.12
N ASP A 403 1.57 -9.93 12.10
CA ASP A 403 2.26 -10.46 13.29
C ASP A 403 3.61 -9.76 13.53
N ARG A 404 4.27 -9.30 12.45
CA ARG A 404 5.67 -8.85 12.47
C ARG A 404 5.85 -7.35 12.31
N GLY A 405 4.86 -6.64 11.76
CA GLY A 405 4.89 -5.18 11.62
C GLY A 405 5.25 -4.71 10.21
N LEU A 406 6.05 -3.65 10.12
CA LEU A 406 6.37 -3.00 8.86
C LEU A 406 7.73 -3.47 8.33
N PHE A 407 7.74 -4.01 7.12
CA PHE A 407 8.97 -4.24 6.35
C PHE A 407 9.12 -3.13 5.31
N VAL A 408 10.32 -2.57 5.22
CA VAL A 408 10.74 -1.67 4.15
C VAL A 408 11.74 -2.44 3.32
N THR A 409 11.38 -2.73 2.08
CA THR A 409 12.17 -3.54 1.16
C THR A 409 12.51 -2.74 -0.10
N ARG A 410 13.40 -3.25 -0.93
CA ARG A 410 13.72 -2.67 -2.24
C ARG A 410 13.72 -3.75 -3.29
N PHE A 411 12.92 -3.58 -4.34
CA PHE A 411 12.98 -4.43 -5.51
C PHE A 411 14.21 -4.06 -6.35
N VAL A 412 15.09 -5.04 -6.57
CA VAL A 412 16.35 -4.87 -7.30
C VAL A 412 16.18 -5.51 -8.68
N PHE A 413 16.02 -4.68 -9.70
CA PHE A 413 16.02 -5.16 -11.08
C PHE A 413 17.36 -5.82 -11.39
N SER A 414 17.36 -7.13 -11.62
CA SER A 414 18.54 -7.83 -12.08
C SER A 414 18.70 -7.62 -13.59
N PRO A 415 19.80 -7.04 -14.07
CA PRO A 415 20.04 -6.91 -15.52
C PRO A 415 20.14 -8.27 -16.25
N THR A 416 20.13 -9.39 -15.50
CA THR A 416 20.23 -10.75 -16.05
C THR A 416 18.87 -11.33 -16.45
N ASP A 417 17.76 -10.71 -16.12
CA ASP A 417 16.42 -11.18 -16.48
C ASP A 417 16.03 -10.79 -17.92
N VAL A 418 16.82 -9.93 -18.57
CA VAL A 418 16.76 -9.78 -20.02
C VAL A 418 17.48 -10.96 -20.65
N ASN A 419 16.76 -12.04 -20.88
CA ASN A 419 17.27 -13.20 -21.62
C ASN A 419 17.49 -12.79 -23.09
N LEU A 420 18.67 -12.26 -23.40
CA LEU A 420 19.11 -11.86 -24.74
C LEU A 420 19.12 -13.04 -25.75
N SER A 421 18.80 -14.26 -25.31
CA SER A 421 18.72 -15.41 -26.19
C SER A 421 17.46 -15.46 -27.06
N SER A 422 16.44 -14.63 -26.78
CA SER A 422 15.24 -14.53 -27.63
C SER A 422 15.36 -13.52 -28.78
N PHE A 423 16.38 -12.66 -28.77
CA PHE A 423 16.71 -11.81 -29.91
C PHE A 423 17.63 -12.54 -30.88
N GLY A 424 17.08 -13.48 -31.64
CA GLY A 424 17.73 -14.16 -32.79
C GLY A 424 17.96 -13.24 -33.97
N GLY A 425 18.66 -12.12 -33.76
CA GLY A 425 19.14 -11.22 -34.79
C GLY A 425 20.63 -10.99 -34.60
N ASN A 426 21.44 -11.27 -35.64
CA ASN A 426 22.88 -11.12 -35.65
C ASN A 426 23.36 -9.86 -34.89
N SER A 427 24.11 -10.09 -33.82
CA SER A 427 24.64 -9.09 -32.89
C SER A 427 25.61 -8.05 -33.46
N THR A 428 25.81 -8.00 -34.78
CA THR A 428 26.71 -7.06 -35.47
C THR A 428 26.09 -5.73 -35.89
N THR A 429 24.76 -5.60 -35.81
CA THR A 429 24.08 -4.39 -36.32
C THR A 429 23.81 -3.33 -35.24
N TRP A 430 23.75 -3.68 -33.95
CA TRP A 430 23.38 -2.75 -32.87
C TRP A 430 24.53 -1.89 -32.34
N VAL A 431 25.78 -2.36 -32.46
CA VAL A 431 26.96 -1.56 -32.03
C VAL A 431 27.18 -0.34 -32.94
N LEU A 432 26.65 -0.35 -34.17
CA LEU A 432 26.80 0.78 -35.12
C LEU A 432 25.77 1.91 -34.92
N TYR A 433 24.69 1.70 -34.16
CA TYR A 433 23.67 2.74 -33.96
C TYR A 433 23.86 3.55 -32.67
N LEU A 434 24.65 3.09 -31.69
CA LEU A 434 24.93 3.85 -30.47
C LEU A 434 26.07 4.87 -30.62
N LEU A 435 26.98 4.68 -31.59
CA LEU A 435 28.10 5.62 -31.85
C LEU A 435 27.68 6.96 -32.47
N PRO A 436 26.67 7.09 -33.37
CA PRO A 436 26.30 8.37 -33.91
C PRO A 436 25.52 9.26 -32.95
N LEU A 437 24.80 8.73 -31.96
CA LEU A 437 24.05 9.55 -30.99
C LEU A 437 24.98 10.24 -30.00
N SER A 438 26.02 9.60 -29.53
CA SER A 438 27.03 10.19 -28.66
C SER A 438 27.89 11.22 -29.42
N ALA A 439 28.21 10.98 -30.71
CA ALA A 439 28.92 11.94 -31.58
C ALA A 439 28.07 13.16 -31.90
N MET A 440 26.76 13.01 -32.11
CA MET A 440 25.86 14.15 -32.35
C MET A 440 25.65 15.00 -31.09
N ALA A 441 25.60 14.41 -29.89
CA ALA A 441 25.53 15.16 -28.63
C ALA A 441 26.79 15.97 -28.36
N LEU A 442 27.97 15.45 -28.68
CA LEU A 442 29.25 16.18 -28.58
C LEU A 442 29.39 17.28 -29.66
N LEU A 443 28.90 17.04 -30.90
CA LEU A 443 28.91 18.04 -31.96
C LEU A 443 27.93 19.19 -31.67
N GLY A 444 26.74 18.86 -31.08
CA GLY A 444 25.74 19.84 -30.64
C GLY A 444 26.30 20.77 -29.54
N LEU A 445 27.04 20.22 -28.59
CA LEU A 445 27.70 21.00 -27.53
C LEU A 445 28.85 21.88 -28.07
N PHE A 446 29.55 21.41 -29.09
CA PHE A 446 30.64 22.20 -29.72
C PHE A 446 30.10 23.34 -30.59
N LEU A 447 29.01 23.16 -31.30
CA LEU A 447 28.33 24.17 -32.09
C LEU A 447 27.61 25.22 -31.21
N ALA A 448 27.00 24.80 -30.10
CA ALA A 448 26.36 25.73 -29.14
C ALA A 448 27.37 26.66 -28.43
N ARG A 449 28.63 26.23 -28.29
CA ARG A 449 29.72 27.10 -27.78
C ARG A 449 30.24 28.10 -28.78
N ARG A 450 30.07 27.91 -30.10
CA ARG A 450 30.54 28.83 -31.15
C ARG A 450 29.52 29.88 -31.60
N LEU A 451 28.26 29.77 -31.19
CA LEU A 451 27.18 30.67 -31.59
C LEU A 451 26.75 31.64 -30.48
N ARG A 452 27.65 32.07 -29.61
CA ARG A 452 27.36 33.25 -28.77
C ARG A 452 27.62 34.50 -29.63
N PRO A 453 26.63 35.36 -29.93
CA PRO A 453 26.85 36.63 -30.59
C PRO A 453 27.59 37.55 -29.63
N LEU A 454 28.63 38.17 -30.15
CA LEU A 454 29.28 39.35 -29.57
C LEU A 454 28.25 40.49 -29.60
N GLN A 455 27.70 40.83 -28.45
CA GLN A 455 27.09 42.14 -28.26
C GLN A 455 28.20 43.09 -27.85
N ASN A 456 28.53 44.00 -28.77
CA ASN A 456 29.23 45.24 -28.47
C ASN A 456 28.52 46.39 -29.16
N GLN A 457 28.29 47.39 -28.37
CA GLN A 457 27.88 48.78 -28.59
C GLN A 457 26.38 49.02 -28.60
#